data_4ce9eecbfd90167b10028f577bd3e197
#
_entry.id   4ce9eecbfd90167b10028f577bd3e197
#
_cell.length_a   1.000
_cell.length_b   1.000
_cell.length_c   1.000
_cell.angle_alpha   90.00
_cell.angle_beta   90.00
_cell.angle_gamma   90.00
#
_symmetry.space_group_name_H-M   'P 1'
#
loop_
_entity.id
_entity.type
_entity.pdbx_description
1 polymer ?
#
loop_
_entity_poly.entity_id
_entity_poly.type
_entity_poly.pdbx_seq_one_letter_code
_entity_poly.pdbx_strand_id
1 'polypeptide(L)'
;QYEEALQSGNREMAEDAAIVFKNRVKSFAKDIHDKYILPPYTTDFAVLFFPIEAIYVASVKLGLAQELMRLYKVTMASPASIGVLLNSLQMGFRTLEIQEKSGDVWRVLTEVRSEVDNYEEVLLNLQKRLEQSEKELDMLVGRRTRMLKKKLEMLDDTDWQ
;
A
#
# COMPACT_ATOMS: atom_id res chain seq x y z
N GLN A 1 -28.94 26.76 28.17
CA GLN A 1 -28.27 27.78 29.06
C GLN A 1 -27.42 28.76 28.27
N TYR A 2 -26.45 28.30 27.40
CA TYR A 2 -25.60 29.21 26.60
C TYR A 2 -26.43 29.98 25.56
N GLU A 3 -27.30 29.31 24.79
CA GLU A 3 -28.21 29.94 23.83
C GLU A 3 -29.25 30.86 24.51
N GLU A 4 -29.76 30.45 25.68
CA GLU A 4 -30.68 31.26 26.47
C GLU A 4 -30.00 32.53 27.02
N ALA A 5 -28.74 32.41 27.45
CA ALA A 5 -27.95 33.56 27.92
C ALA A 5 -27.65 34.54 26.79
N LEU A 6 -27.41 34.05 25.54
CA LEU A 6 -27.28 34.93 24.36
C LEU A 6 -28.57 35.67 24.01
N GLN A 7 -29.74 35.04 24.21
CA GLN A 7 -31.04 35.61 23.92
C GLN A 7 -31.50 36.63 24.99
N SER A 8 -31.06 36.47 26.24
CA SER A 8 -31.43 37.35 27.33
C SER A 8 -30.81 38.76 27.25
N GLY A 9 -29.84 38.99 26.36
CA GLY A 9 -29.16 40.29 26.19
C GLY A 9 -28.23 40.67 27.38
N ASN A 10 -28.06 39.79 28.34
CA ASN A 10 -27.13 39.98 29.46
C ASN A 10 -25.74 39.49 29.07
N ARG A 11 -24.87 40.43 28.74
CA ARG A 11 -23.50 40.14 28.23
C ARG A 11 -22.64 39.39 29.25
N GLU A 12 -22.75 39.71 30.54
CA GLU A 12 -21.97 39.09 31.59
C GLU A 12 -22.37 37.63 31.80
N MET A 13 -23.67 37.31 31.81
CA MET A 13 -24.16 35.93 31.85
C MET A 13 -23.79 35.13 30.59
N ALA A 14 -23.73 35.73 29.42
CA ALA A 14 -23.33 35.08 28.20
C ALA A 14 -21.82 34.77 28.17
N GLU A 15 -20.98 35.65 28.71
CA GLU A 15 -19.53 35.44 28.85
C GLU A 15 -19.23 34.30 29.82
N ASP A 16 -19.88 34.27 31.00
CA ASP A 16 -19.74 33.20 31.98
C ASP A 16 -20.21 31.83 31.40
N ALA A 17 -21.36 31.81 30.75
CA ALA A 17 -21.87 30.61 30.11
C ALA A 17 -20.92 30.10 28.99
N ALA A 18 -20.28 31.00 28.22
CA ALA A 18 -19.29 30.66 27.23
C ALA A 18 -18.03 30.02 27.83
N ILE A 19 -17.56 30.53 29.00
CA ILE A 19 -16.40 29.96 29.72
C ILE A 19 -16.73 28.53 30.18
N VAL A 20 -17.88 28.35 30.82
CA VAL A 20 -18.33 27.02 31.28
C VAL A 20 -18.44 26.03 30.13
N PHE A 21 -19.08 26.47 29.03
CA PHE A 21 -19.21 25.65 27.83
C PHE A 21 -17.84 25.27 27.22
N LYS A 22 -16.95 26.24 27.08
CA LYS A 22 -15.59 26.05 26.59
C LYS A 22 -14.81 25.01 27.42
N ASN A 23 -14.86 25.12 28.74
CA ASN A 23 -14.21 24.20 29.65
C ASN A 23 -14.79 22.77 29.54
N ARG A 24 -16.10 22.65 29.36
CA ARG A 24 -16.76 21.36 29.20
C ARG A 24 -16.34 20.66 27.93
N VAL A 25 -16.30 21.41 26.81
CA VAL A 25 -15.87 20.85 25.51
C VAL A 25 -14.38 20.43 25.56
N LYS A 26 -13.52 21.23 26.20
CA LYS A 26 -12.11 20.85 26.40
C LYS A 26 -11.95 19.61 27.26
N SER A 27 -12.76 19.43 28.28
CA SER A 27 -12.75 18.23 29.12
C SER A 27 -13.11 17.00 28.29
N PHE A 28 -14.13 17.06 27.42
CA PHE A 28 -14.47 15.96 26.52
C PHE A 28 -13.34 15.65 25.53
N ALA A 29 -12.72 16.67 24.95
CA ALA A 29 -11.61 16.46 24.02
C ALA A 29 -10.39 15.83 24.72
N LYS A 30 -10.11 16.23 25.96
CA LYS A 30 -9.07 15.60 26.78
C LYS A 30 -9.39 14.13 27.07
N ASP A 31 -10.62 13.83 27.48
CA ASP A 31 -11.05 12.45 27.74
C ASP A 31 -10.94 11.57 26.49
N ILE A 32 -11.27 12.13 25.31
CA ILE A 32 -11.10 11.44 24.02
C ILE A 32 -9.64 11.19 23.73
N HIS A 33 -8.79 12.19 23.89
CA HIS A 33 -7.34 12.05 23.71
C HIS A 33 -6.77 10.94 24.59
N ASP A 34 -7.04 11.00 25.90
CA ASP A 34 -6.44 10.11 26.89
C ASP A 34 -6.92 8.66 26.74
N LYS A 35 -8.16 8.45 26.24
CA LYS A 35 -8.77 7.11 26.14
C LYS A 35 -8.62 6.45 24.77
N TYR A 36 -8.56 7.22 23.69
CA TYR A 36 -8.73 6.66 22.33
C TYR A 36 -7.55 6.93 21.39
N ILE A 37 -6.59 7.82 21.73
CA ILE A 37 -5.42 8.05 20.90
C ILE A 37 -4.23 7.27 21.45
N LEU A 38 -3.94 6.12 20.85
CA LEU A 38 -2.88 5.18 21.25
C LEU A 38 -2.07 4.70 20.06
N PRO A 39 -1.28 5.56 19.41
CA PRO A 39 -0.43 5.15 18.30
C PRO A 39 0.58 4.06 18.74
N PRO A 40 0.90 3.06 17.90
CA PRO A 40 0.47 2.85 16.53
C PRO A 40 -0.86 2.06 16.38
N TYR A 41 -1.52 1.69 17.47
CA TYR A 41 -2.75 0.88 17.44
C TYR A 41 -3.97 1.65 16.95
N THR A 42 -3.94 2.99 17.08
CA THR A 42 -4.95 3.90 16.54
C THR A 42 -4.29 4.97 15.69
N THR A 43 -5.11 5.80 15.03
CA THR A 43 -4.66 7.08 14.46
C THR A 43 -4.09 7.98 15.55
N ASP A 44 -3.26 8.94 15.15
CA ASP A 44 -2.70 10.00 16.03
C ASP A 44 -3.67 11.17 16.25
N PHE A 45 -4.90 11.03 15.81
CA PHE A 45 -5.99 12.00 16.00
C PHE A 45 -7.31 11.28 16.30
N ALA A 46 -8.27 12.03 16.85
CA ALA A 46 -9.63 11.58 17.06
C ALA A 46 -10.64 12.62 16.58
N VAL A 47 -11.93 12.23 16.48
CA VAL A 47 -13.02 13.09 16.05
C VAL A 47 -14.02 13.26 17.18
N LEU A 48 -14.28 14.51 17.58
CA LEU A 48 -15.38 14.88 18.47
C LEU A 48 -16.59 15.28 17.61
N PHE A 49 -17.58 14.41 17.58
CA PHE A 49 -18.81 14.66 16.83
C PHE A 49 -19.84 15.40 17.66
N PHE A 50 -20.35 16.50 17.09
CA PHE A 50 -21.43 17.28 17.66
C PHE A 50 -22.75 16.94 16.94
N PRO A 51 -23.74 16.33 17.60
CA PRO A 51 -24.98 15.91 16.94
C PRO A 51 -25.89 17.11 16.59
N ILE A 52 -25.62 18.28 17.17
CA ILE A 52 -26.41 19.51 16.97
C ILE A 52 -25.51 20.56 16.32
N GLU A 53 -25.90 21.01 15.12
CA GLU A 53 -25.14 21.99 14.31
C GLU A 53 -24.91 23.31 15.07
N ALA A 54 -25.90 23.83 15.80
CA ALA A 54 -25.78 25.05 16.57
C ALA A 54 -24.67 24.98 17.62
N ILE A 55 -24.50 23.84 18.29
CA ILE A 55 -23.44 23.61 19.29
C ILE A 55 -22.06 23.59 18.60
N TYR A 56 -21.95 22.95 17.44
CA TYR A 56 -20.74 22.97 16.63
C TYR A 56 -20.36 24.39 16.23
N VAL A 57 -21.30 25.16 15.65
CA VAL A 57 -21.05 26.54 15.25
C VAL A 57 -20.63 27.42 16.44
N ALA A 58 -21.28 27.28 17.59
CA ALA A 58 -20.90 27.97 18.81
C ALA A 58 -19.46 27.64 19.24
N SER A 59 -19.08 26.36 19.17
CA SER A 59 -17.72 25.90 19.48
C SER A 59 -16.68 26.49 18.52
N VAL A 60 -16.99 26.60 17.24
CA VAL A 60 -16.11 27.20 16.23
C VAL A 60 -15.93 28.69 16.49
N LYS A 61 -17.04 29.41 16.78
CA LYS A 61 -17.01 30.88 17.12
C LYS A 61 -16.16 31.16 18.36
N LEU A 62 -16.10 30.24 19.31
CA LEU A 62 -15.27 30.33 20.52
C LEU A 62 -13.80 29.93 20.30
N GLY A 63 -13.41 29.63 19.04
CA GLY A 63 -12.03 29.27 18.69
C GLY A 63 -11.60 27.88 19.14
N LEU A 64 -12.55 27.00 19.51
CA LEU A 64 -12.25 25.68 20.04
C LEU A 64 -11.67 24.74 18.96
N ALA A 65 -12.01 24.92 17.70
CA ALA A 65 -11.56 24.02 16.62
C ALA A 65 -10.03 23.91 16.55
N GLN A 66 -9.33 25.05 16.52
CA GLN A 66 -7.87 25.08 16.47
C GLN A 66 -7.24 24.69 17.81
N GLU A 67 -7.87 25.07 18.92
CA GLU A 67 -7.37 24.79 20.26
C GLU A 67 -7.41 23.28 20.56
N LEU A 68 -8.50 22.59 20.27
CA LEU A 68 -8.65 21.16 20.50
C LEU A 68 -7.71 20.34 19.60
N MET A 69 -7.55 20.72 18.35
CA MET A 69 -6.62 20.06 17.44
C MET A 69 -5.17 20.21 17.90
N ARG A 70 -4.79 21.41 18.36
CA ARG A 70 -3.43 21.68 18.83
C ARG A 70 -3.09 20.95 20.13
N LEU A 71 -4.00 20.98 21.11
CA LEU A 71 -3.73 20.48 22.46
C LEU A 71 -4.00 18.99 22.62
N TYR A 72 -5.04 18.50 21.97
CA TYR A 72 -5.54 17.14 22.18
C TYR A 72 -5.56 16.28 20.91
N LYS A 73 -5.15 16.83 19.74
CA LYS A 73 -5.26 16.13 18.46
C LYS A 73 -6.69 15.67 18.12
N VAL A 74 -7.68 16.46 18.58
CA VAL A 74 -9.09 16.16 18.37
C VAL A 74 -9.68 17.15 17.37
N THR A 75 -10.18 16.61 16.26
CA THR A 75 -10.90 17.37 15.22
C THR A 75 -12.39 17.42 15.55
N MET A 76 -13.02 18.56 15.37
CA MET A 76 -14.47 18.72 15.55
C MET A 76 -15.21 18.38 14.25
N ALA A 77 -16.33 17.68 14.35
CA ALA A 77 -17.22 17.41 13.21
C ALA A 77 -18.68 17.64 13.58
N SER A 78 -19.47 18.12 12.61
CA SER A 78 -20.91 18.34 12.72
C SER A 78 -21.68 17.37 11.81
N PRO A 79 -23.02 17.29 11.89
CA PRO A 79 -23.82 16.52 10.96
C PRO A 79 -23.57 16.88 9.48
N ALA A 80 -23.32 18.14 9.19
CA ALA A 80 -23.03 18.62 7.83
C ALA A 80 -21.63 18.21 7.33
N SER A 81 -20.64 18.07 8.22
CA SER A 81 -19.24 17.85 7.84
C SER A 81 -18.77 16.40 8.01
N ILE A 82 -19.42 15.59 8.86
CA ILE A 82 -18.95 14.25 9.20
C ILE A 82 -18.88 13.31 7.97
N GLY A 83 -19.86 13.42 7.07
CA GLY A 83 -19.90 12.59 5.86
C GLY A 83 -18.69 12.85 4.95
N VAL A 84 -18.31 14.09 4.76
CA VAL A 84 -17.13 14.48 3.96
C VAL A 84 -15.85 14.02 4.62
N LEU A 85 -15.73 14.16 5.95
CA LEU A 85 -14.59 13.70 6.70
C LEU A 85 -14.40 12.18 6.59
N LEU A 86 -15.47 11.41 6.81
CA LEU A 86 -15.42 9.94 6.72
C LEU A 86 -15.08 9.47 5.29
N ASN A 87 -15.64 10.11 4.27
CA ASN A 87 -15.30 9.79 2.88
C ASN A 87 -13.82 10.07 2.58
N SER A 88 -13.28 11.19 3.07
CA SER A 88 -11.86 11.53 2.91
C SER A 88 -10.94 10.53 3.60
N LEU A 89 -11.29 10.09 4.80
CA LEU A 89 -10.57 9.04 5.53
C LEU A 89 -10.63 7.70 4.80
N GLN A 90 -11.80 7.32 4.29
CA GLN A 90 -11.96 6.09 3.50
C GLN A 90 -11.06 6.09 2.26
N MET A 91 -10.99 7.20 1.54
CA MET A 91 -10.09 7.36 0.40
C MET A 91 -8.61 7.24 0.81
N GLY A 92 -8.24 7.84 1.93
CA GLY A 92 -6.88 7.74 2.48
C GLY A 92 -6.49 6.29 2.80
N PHE A 93 -7.33 5.56 3.51
CA PHE A 93 -7.08 4.16 3.85
C PHE A 93 -7.04 3.26 2.61
N ARG A 94 -7.89 3.49 1.61
CA ARG A 94 -7.85 2.76 0.34
C ARG A 94 -6.54 2.99 -0.40
N THR A 95 -6.00 4.19 -0.35
CA THR A 95 -4.70 4.51 -0.96
C THR A 95 -3.56 3.76 -0.27
N LEU A 96 -3.56 3.70 1.06
CA LEU A 96 -2.58 2.93 1.83
C LEU A 96 -2.64 1.43 1.51
N GLU A 97 -3.83 0.85 1.44
CA GLU A 97 -4.03 -0.54 1.06
C GLU A 97 -3.46 -0.87 -0.34
N ILE A 98 -3.63 0.04 -1.30
CA ILE A 98 -3.04 -0.10 -2.64
C ILE A 98 -1.52 -0.02 -2.58
N GLN A 99 -0.95 0.85 -1.76
CA GLN A 99 0.51 0.97 -1.60
C GLN A 99 1.13 -0.28 -0.97
N GLU A 100 0.52 -0.86 0.04
CA GLU A 100 0.96 -2.13 0.64
C GLU A 100 0.95 -3.26 -0.38
N LYS A 101 -0.15 -3.43 -1.12
CA LYS A 101 -0.25 -4.45 -2.17
C LYS A 101 0.73 -4.22 -3.33
N SER A 102 1.05 -2.98 -3.64
CA SER A 102 2.03 -2.64 -4.67
C SER A 102 3.43 -3.15 -4.34
N GLY A 103 3.85 -3.09 -3.08
CA GLY A 103 5.13 -3.65 -2.63
C GLY A 103 5.23 -5.17 -2.86
N ASP A 104 4.17 -5.91 -2.58
CA ASP A 104 4.10 -7.35 -2.81
C ASP A 104 4.15 -7.70 -4.31
N VAL A 105 3.47 -6.92 -5.15
CA VAL A 105 3.52 -7.08 -6.62
C VAL A 105 4.94 -6.88 -7.15
N TRP A 106 5.67 -5.86 -6.70
CA TRP A 106 7.04 -5.63 -7.12
C TRP A 106 7.98 -6.76 -6.70
N ARG A 107 7.79 -7.34 -5.51
CA ARG A 107 8.56 -8.50 -5.06
C ARG A 107 8.33 -9.70 -5.98
N VAL A 108 7.07 -10.04 -6.24
CA VAL A 108 6.71 -11.15 -7.14
C VAL A 108 7.26 -10.93 -8.55
N LEU A 109 7.16 -9.72 -9.10
CA LEU A 109 7.74 -9.40 -10.42
C LEU A 109 9.26 -9.59 -10.44
N THR A 110 9.95 -9.23 -9.37
CA THR A 110 11.40 -9.43 -9.26
C THR A 110 11.76 -10.91 -9.20
N GLU A 111 11.01 -11.73 -8.45
CA GLU A 111 11.18 -13.17 -8.39
C GLU A 111 10.94 -13.83 -9.76
N VAL A 112 9.86 -13.48 -10.43
CA VAL A 112 9.54 -13.98 -11.79
C VAL A 112 10.64 -13.59 -12.79
N ARG A 113 11.15 -12.36 -12.73
CA ARG A 113 12.25 -11.93 -13.61
C ARG A 113 13.50 -12.77 -13.39
N SER A 114 13.88 -13.01 -12.14
CA SER A 114 15.04 -13.87 -11.82
C SER A 114 14.87 -15.30 -12.34
N GLU A 115 13.64 -15.84 -12.27
CA GLU A 115 13.34 -17.16 -12.78
C GLU A 115 13.43 -17.22 -14.32
N VAL A 116 12.96 -16.18 -15.01
CA VAL A 116 13.11 -16.07 -16.48
C VAL A 116 14.57 -16.00 -16.88
N ASP A 117 15.40 -15.23 -16.19
CA ASP A 117 16.84 -15.16 -16.44
C ASP A 117 17.52 -16.53 -16.26
N ASN A 118 17.13 -17.30 -15.24
CA ASN A 118 17.61 -18.68 -15.04
C ASN A 118 17.17 -19.62 -16.18
N TYR A 119 15.92 -19.52 -16.67
CA TYR A 119 15.46 -20.29 -17.80
C TYR A 119 16.25 -19.98 -19.08
N GLU A 120 16.56 -18.72 -19.34
CA GLU A 120 17.37 -18.32 -20.50
C GLU A 120 18.75 -18.97 -20.45
N GLU A 121 19.41 -18.98 -19.30
CA GLU A 121 20.71 -19.64 -19.13
C GLU A 121 20.64 -21.16 -19.40
N VAL A 122 19.61 -21.82 -18.87
CA VAL A 122 19.41 -23.27 -19.08
C VAL A 122 19.18 -23.56 -20.57
N LEU A 123 18.37 -22.76 -21.26
CA LEU A 123 18.11 -22.94 -22.70
C LEU A 123 19.37 -22.74 -23.54
N LEU A 124 20.18 -21.73 -23.25
CA LEU A 124 21.46 -21.49 -23.93
C LEU A 124 22.45 -22.67 -23.70
N ASN A 125 22.46 -23.22 -22.51
CA ASN A 125 23.29 -24.40 -22.22
C ASN A 125 22.80 -25.65 -22.98
N LEU A 126 21.49 -25.85 -23.08
CA LEU A 126 20.91 -26.93 -23.89
C LEU A 126 21.24 -26.76 -25.35
N GLN A 127 21.13 -25.56 -25.92
CA GLN A 127 21.49 -25.27 -27.30
C GLN A 127 22.96 -25.64 -27.56
N LYS A 128 23.89 -25.20 -26.71
CA LYS A 128 25.32 -25.58 -26.85
C LYS A 128 25.55 -27.09 -26.83
N ARG A 129 24.86 -27.82 -25.95
CA ARG A 129 24.97 -29.29 -25.91
C ARG A 129 24.43 -29.97 -27.14
N LEU A 130 23.33 -29.46 -27.71
CA LEU A 130 22.78 -29.94 -28.96
C LEU A 130 23.77 -29.74 -30.14
N GLU A 131 24.35 -28.54 -30.25
CA GLU A 131 25.37 -28.25 -31.26
C GLU A 131 26.61 -29.15 -31.14
N GLN A 132 27.05 -29.42 -29.88
CA GLN A 132 28.15 -30.35 -29.64
C GLN A 132 27.80 -31.79 -30.06
N SER A 133 26.59 -32.25 -29.68
CA SER A 133 26.11 -33.58 -30.04
C SER A 133 25.97 -33.75 -31.55
N GLU A 134 25.51 -32.74 -32.26
CA GLU A 134 25.42 -32.71 -33.74
C GLU A 134 26.80 -32.85 -34.37
N LYS A 135 27.81 -32.11 -33.92
CA LYS A 135 29.21 -32.23 -34.36
C LYS A 135 29.81 -33.61 -34.10
N GLU A 136 29.53 -34.20 -32.94
CA GLU A 136 29.97 -35.56 -32.62
C GLU A 136 29.33 -36.62 -33.52
N LEU A 137 28.03 -36.49 -33.80
CA LEU A 137 27.31 -37.35 -34.75
C LEU A 137 27.89 -37.24 -36.16
N ASP A 138 28.16 -36.03 -36.66
CA ASP A 138 28.78 -35.81 -37.94
C ASP A 138 30.18 -36.43 -38.04
N MET A 139 30.98 -36.31 -36.99
CA MET A 139 32.30 -36.95 -36.94
C MET A 139 32.21 -38.47 -36.95
N LEU A 140 31.27 -39.06 -36.22
CA LEU A 140 31.08 -40.52 -36.15
C LEU A 140 30.54 -41.07 -37.44
N VAL A 141 29.53 -40.42 -38.03
CA VAL A 141 28.96 -40.82 -39.36
C VAL A 141 30.00 -40.67 -40.45
N GLY A 142 30.70 -39.54 -40.48
CA GLY A 142 31.73 -39.30 -41.51
C GLY A 142 32.95 -40.26 -41.39
N ARG A 143 33.37 -40.66 -40.20
CA ARG A 143 34.43 -41.66 -39.96
C ARG A 143 33.98 -43.07 -40.35
N ARG A 144 32.80 -43.49 -39.89
CA ARG A 144 32.26 -44.82 -40.21
C ARG A 144 32.01 -44.99 -41.69
N THR A 145 31.44 -43.98 -42.34
CA THR A 145 31.17 -44.04 -43.80
C THR A 145 32.45 -44.12 -44.60
N ARG A 146 33.51 -43.38 -44.20
CA ARG A 146 34.83 -43.50 -44.85
C ARG A 146 35.51 -44.84 -44.61
N MET A 147 35.39 -45.41 -43.43
CA MET A 147 35.99 -46.74 -43.12
C MET A 147 35.24 -47.85 -43.86
N LEU A 148 33.90 -47.76 -43.98
CA LEU A 148 33.10 -48.72 -44.73
C LEU A 148 33.39 -48.66 -46.24
N LYS A 149 33.48 -47.44 -46.78
CA LYS A 149 33.89 -47.26 -48.22
C LYS A 149 35.27 -47.87 -48.49
N LYS A 150 36.25 -47.59 -47.60
CA LYS A 150 37.62 -48.16 -47.77
C LYS A 150 37.66 -49.68 -47.64
N LYS A 151 36.79 -50.29 -46.80
CA LYS A 151 36.68 -51.75 -46.73
C LYS A 151 35.96 -52.33 -47.94
N LEU A 152 34.99 -51.67 -48.54
CA LEU A 152 34.35 -52.10 -49.74
C LEU A 152 35.30 -52.00 -50.94
N GLU A 153 36.05 -50.91 -51.06
CA GLU A 153 37.12 -50.81 -52.14
C GLU A 153 38.17 -51.90 -52.03
N MET A 154 38.60 -52.30 -50.79
CA MET A 154 39.53 -53.41 -50.61
C MET A 154 38.93 -54.79 -50.99
N LEU A 155 37.64 -54.98 -50.89
CA LEU A 155 36.94 -56.20 -51.32
C LEU A 155 36.75 -56.28 -52.84
N ASP A 156 36.49 -55.15 -53.51
CA ASP A 156 36.40 -55.07 -54.96
C ASP A 156 37.74 -55.36 -55.67
N ASP A 157 38.86 -54.94 -55.05
CA ASP A 157 40.23 -55.24 -55.55
C ASP A 157 40.68 -56.69 -55.36
N THR A 158 39.96 -57.47 -54.56
CA THR A 158 40.37 -58.87 -54.19
C THR A 158 39.60 -59.90 -55.04
N ASP A 159 38.56 -59.56 -55.77
CA ASP A 159 37.72 -60.54 -56.50
C ASP A 159 38.08 -60.69 -58.00
N TRP A 160 39.22 -60.14 -58.44
CA TRP A 160 39.69 -60.31 -59.87
C TRP A 160 41.17 -60.79 -59.96
N GLN A 161 41.53 -61.86 -59.19
CA GLN A 161 42.72 -62.69 -59.53
C GLN A 161 42.40 -64.17 -59.52
#